data_3a04efdafb2963359017889f2937d305
#
_entry.id   3a04efdafb2963359017889f2937d305
#
_cell.length_a   1.000
_cell.length_b   1.000
_cell.length_c   1.000
_cell.angle_alpha   90.00
_cell.angle_beta   90.00
_cell.angle_gamma   90.00
#
_symmetry.space_group_name_H-M   'P 1'
#
loop_
_entity.id
_entity.type
_entity.pdbx_description
1 polymer ?
#
loop_
_entity_poly.entity_id
_entity_poly.type
_entity_poly.pdbx_seq_one_letter_code
_entity_poly.pdbx_strand_id
1 'polypeptide(L)'
;MEHTYDLKIYNGRIKVYVDGYVMFTFNQIDFKGYYAYKDDTDLYGIDVYLMNEKGGATTMEIYFKTKHNWLNILDLLDKHL
;
A
#
# COMPACT_ATOMS: atom_id res chain seq x y z
N MET A 1 3.65 -3.61 19.28
CA MET A 1 5.01 -3.45 18.70
C MET A 1 4.91 -2.67 17.40
N GLU A 2 5.74 -1.69 17.25
CA GLU A 2 5.77 -0.88 16.05
C GLU A 2 6.66 -1.55 14.99
N HIS A 3 6.16 -1.53 13.74
CA HIS A 3 6.90 -2.04 12.61
C HIS A 3 7.58 -0.88 11.87
N THR A 4 8.68 -1.18 11.23
CA THR A 4 9.37 -0.23 10.34
C THR A 4 8.93 -0.50 8.92
N TYR A 5 8.39 0.53 8.26
CA TYR A 5 7.93 0.44 6.89
C TYR A 5 8.83 1.24 5.95
N ASP A 6 9.00 0.74 4.75
CA ASP A 6 9.78 1.41 3.71
C ASP A 6 9.16 1.14 2.36
N LEU A 7 9.39 2.03 1.40
CA LEU A 7 8.92 1.88 0.03
C LEU A 7 10.06 2.17 -0.91
N LYS A 8 10.31 1.26 -1.83
CA LYS A 8 11.36 1.39 -2.84
C LYS A 8 10.78 1.22 -4.23
N ILE A 9 11.30 2.01 -5.18
CA ILE A 9 10.92 1.92 -6.58
C ILE A 9 12.17 1.55 -7.37
N TYR A 10 12.09 0.44 -8.09
CA TYR A 10 13.21 -0.03 -8.91
C TYR A 10 12.68 -0.60 -10.22
N ASN A 11 13.15 -0.05 -11.34
CA ASN A 11 12.74 -0.44 -12.69
C ASN A 11 11.21 -0.45 -12.86
N GLY A 12 10.53 0.57 -12.30
CA GLY A 12 9.07 0.68 -12.41
C GLY A 12 8.30 -0.26 -11.50
N ARG A 13 8.99 -1.01 -10.63
CA ARG A 13 8.37 -1.89 -9.67
C ARG A 13 8.39 -1.26 -8.29
N ILE A 14 7.22 -1.15 -7.68
CA ILE A 14 7.09 -0.61 -6.33
C ILE A 14 7.08 -1.78 -5.35
N LYS A 15 7.92 -1.69 -4.32
CA LYS A 15 7.97 -2.68 -3.25
C LYS A 15 7.80 -1.98 -1.91
N VAL A 16 6.84 -2.45 -1.12
CA VAL A 16 6.62 -1.95 0.22
C VAL A 16 7.10 -3.00 1.21
N TYR A 17 7.95 -2.58 2.12
CA TYR A 17 8.61 -3.45 3.09
C TYR A 17 8.06 -3.23 4.49
N VAL A 18 7.97 -4.30 5.25
CA VAL A 18 7.75 -4.25 6.69
C VAL A 18 8.89 -4.99 7.36
N ASP A 19 9.63 -4.28 8.22
CA ASP A 19 10.79 -4.84 8.95
C ASP A 19 11.81 -5.52 8.02
N GLY A 20 11.98 -4.98 6.82
CA GLY A 20 12.93 -5.49 5.84
C GLY A 20 12.40 -6.58 4.92
N TYR A 21 11.16 -7.05 5.13
CA TYR A 21 10.52 -8.07 4.29
C TYR A 21 9.51 -7.43 3.35
N VAL A 22 9.40 -7.94 2.13
CA VAL A 22 8.41 -7.44 1.18
C VAL A 22 7.01 -7.78 1.69
N MET A 23 6.21 -6.75 1.93
CA MET A 23 4.82 -6.90 2.33
C MET A 23 3.90 -7.02 1.11
N PHE A 24 4.09 -6.14 0.14
CA PHE A 24 3.39 -6.20 -1.14
C PHE A 24 4.19 -5.46 -2.21
N THR A 25 3.84 -5.73 -3.46
CA THR A 25 4.54 -5.16 -4.62
C THR A 25 3.55 -5.00 -5.77
N PHE A 26 3.78 -4.01 -6.63
CA PHE A 26 2.98 -3.78 -7.82
C PHE A 26 3.78 -2.95 -8.83
N ASN A 27 3.33 -2.92 -10.08
CA ASN A 27 3.96 -2.10 -11.12
C ASN A 27 3.49 -0.66 -10.98
N GLN A 28 4.43 0.27 -11.03
CA GLN A 28 4.13 1.70 -10.92
C GLN A 28 3.15 2.15 -12.01
N ILE A 29 3.31 1.64 -13.23
CA ILE A 29 2.45 2.01 -14.35
C ILE A 29 0.99 1.59 -14.14
N ASP A 30 0.75 0.54 -13.34
CA ASP A 30 -0.59 0.04 -13.07
C ASP A 30 -1.30 0.82 -11.97
N PHE A 31 -0.56 1.59 -11.17
CA PHE A 31 -1.12 2.29 -10.02
C PHE A 31 -2.06 3.42 -10.45
N LYS A 32 -3.30 3.40 -9.95
CA LYS A 32 -4.33 4.41 -10.26
C LYS A 32 -4.78 5.22 -9.06
N GLY A 33 -4.35 4.85 -7.87
CA GLY A 33 -4.72 5.56 -6.67
C GLY A 33 -4.95 4.62 -5.50
N TYR A 34 -5.28 5.19 -4.36
CA TYR A 34 -5.59 4.41 -3.18
C TYR A 34 -6.67 5.10 -2.36
N TYR A 35 -7.35 4.34 -1.51
CA TYR A 35 -8.38 4.85 -0.62
C TYR A 35 -8.12 4.32 0.79
N ALA A 36 -8.03 5.22 1.75
CA ALA A 36 -7.79 4.88 3.15
C ALA A 36 -9.10 4.93 3.92
N TYR A 37 -9.35 3.94 4.77
CA TYR A 37 -10.56 3.88 5.56
C TYR A 37 -10.33 3.15 6.88
N LYS A 38 -11.26 3.34 7.81
CA LYS A 38 -11.31 2.61 9.07
C LYS A 38 -12.71 2.00 9.17
N ASP A 39 -12.78 0.69 9.44
CA ASP A 39 -14.08 0.03 9.60
C ASP A 39 -14.55 0.05 11.07
N ASP A 40 -15.75 -0.49 11.32
CA ASP A 40 -16.36 -0.50 12.64
C ASP A 40 -15.71 -1.49 13.63
N THR A 41 -14.81 -2.35 13.14
CA THR A 41 -14.11 -3.34 13.96
C THR A 41 -12.71 -2.89 14.34
N ASP A 42 -12.41 -1.60 14.21
CA ASP A 42 -11.08 -1.00 14.48
C ASP A 42 -9.96 -1.52 13.58
N LEU A 43 -10.31 -2.06 12.42
CA LEU A 43 -9.34 -2.34 11.39
C LEU A 43 -9.15 -1.11 10.52
N TYR A 44 -7.90 -0.81 10.22
CA TYR A 44 -7.51 0.29 9.36
C TYR A 44 -7.13 -0.27 8.00
N GLY A 45 -7.80 0.17 6.96
CA GLY A 45 -7.64 -0.39 5.63
C GLY A 45 -7.09 0.59 4.62
N ILE A 46 -6.44 0.05 3.60
CA ILE A 46 -6.03 0.78 2.40
C ILE A 46 -6.37 -0.07 1.20
N ASP A 47 -7.15 0.48 0.28
CA ASP A 47 -7.41 -0.14 -1.01
C ASP A 47 -6.50 0.50 -2.04
N VAL A 48 -5.64 -0.28 -2.67
CA VAL A 48 -4.77 0.17 -3.75
C VAL A 48 -5.40 -0.23 -5.07
N TYR A 49 -5.70 0.75 -5.92
CA TYR A 49 -6.36 0.51 -7.21
C TYR A 49 -5.32 0.36 -8.31
N LEU A 50 -5.40 -0.77 -9.02
CA LEU A 50 -4.47 -1.11 -10.07
C LEU A 50 -5.23 -1.40 -11.36
N MET A 51 -4.68 -1.03 -12.51
CA MET A 51 -5.27 -1.33 -13.80
C MET A 51 -4.15 -1.78 -14.75
N ASN A 52 -4.30 -2.98 -15.33
CA ASN A 52 -3.30 -3.50 -16.26
C ASN A 52 -3.51 -2.94 -17.67
N GLU A 53 -2.58 -3.26 -18.59
CA GLU A 53 -2.59 -2.77 -19.97
C GLU A 53 -3.83 -3.21 -20.76
N LYS A 54 -4.43 -4.32 -20.34
CA LYS A 54 -5.62 -4.87 -21.01
C LYS A 54 -6.92 -4.30 -20.44
N GLY A 55 -6.84 -3.31 -19.55
CA GLY A 55 -8.00 -2.71 -18.94
C GLY A 55 -8.57 -3.48 -17.77
N GLY A 56 -7.90 -4.53 -17.32
CA GLY A 56 -8.32 -5.28 -16.12
C GLY A 56 -8.03 -4.49 -14.85
N ALA A 57 -9.06 -4.26 -14.04
CA ALA A 57 -8.94 -3.53 -12.78
C ALA A 57 -8.86 -4.50 -11.62
N THR A 58 -7.97 -4.22 -10.67
CA THR A 58 -7.78 -5.02 -9.47
C THR A 58 -7.65 -4.08 -8.27
N THR A 59 -8.24 -4.47 -7.15
CA THR A 59 -8.08 -3.75 -5.89
C THR A 59 -7.26 -4.62 -4.94
N MET A 60 -6.14 -4.08 -4.45
CA MET A 60 -5.35 -4.74 -3.43
C MET A 60 -5.78 -4.19 -2.08
N GLU A 61 -6.30 -5.05 -1.21
CA GLU A 61 -6.78 -4.66 0.12
C GLU A 61 -5.72 -4.97 1.16
N ILE A 62 -5.36 -3.96 1.96
CA ILE A 62 -4.33 -4.08 2.98
C ILE A 62 -4.92 -3.61 4.30
N TYR A 63 -4.74 -4.40 5.36
CA TYR A 63 -5.31 -4.11 6.67
C TYR A 63 -4.24 -4.01 7.74
N PHE A 64 -4.45 -3.08 8.66
CA PHE A 64 -3.56 -2.84 9.80
C PHE A 64 -4.38 -2.86 11.08
N LYS A 65 -3.79 -3.41 12.14
CA LYS A 65 -4.44 -3.45 13.46
C LYS A 65 -4.23 -2.16 14.25
N THR A 66 -3.23 -1.37 13.90
CA THR A 66 -2.94 -0.13 14.62
C THR A 66 -2.96 1.06 13.68
N LYS A 67 -3.47 2.18 14.20
CA LYS A 67 -3.48 3.44 13.47
C LYS A 67 -2.07 3.90 13.10
N HIS A 68 -1.11 3.66 13.99
CA HIS A 68 0.28 4.07 13.78
C HIS A 68 0.86 3.43 12.51
N ASN A 69 0.71 2.12 12.36
CA ASN A 69 1.21 1.40 11.18
C ASN A 69 0.50 1.85 9.90
N TRP A 70 -0.82 2.04 10.00
CA TRP A 70 -1.63 2.52 8.88
C TRP A 70 -1.18 3.91 8.40
N LEU A 71 -0.95 4.85 9.33
CA LEU A 71 -0.48 6.18 8.98
C LEU A 71 0.92 6.17 8.38
N ASN A 72 1.80 5.27 8.83
CA ASN A 72 3.13 5.11 8.25
C ASN A 72 3.07 4.74 6.78
N ILE A 73 2.21 3.77 6.42
CA ILE A 73 2.08 3.36 5.02
C ILE A 73 1.44 4.49 4.18
N LEU A 74 0.42 5.15 4.70
CA LEU A 74 -0.20 6.27 3.99
C LEU A 74 0.81 7.38 3.69
N ASP A 75 1.67 7.68 4.66
CA ASP A 75 2.71 8.69 4.49
C ASP A 75 3.70 8.29 3.38
N LEU A 76 4.09 7.02 3.34
CA LEU A 76 4.96 6.51 2.29
C LEU A 76 4.31 6.58 0.90
N LEU A 77 3.04 6.22 0.80
CA LEU A 77 2.30 6.30 -0.46
C LEU A 77 2.19 7.76 -0.93
N ASP A 78 1.85 8.68 -0.04
CA ASP A 78 1.75 10.10 -0.36
C ASP A 78 3.10 10.68 -0.81
N LYS A 79 4.19 10.24 -0.18
CA LYS A 79 5.52 10.78 -0.45
C LYS A 79 6.09 10.27 -1.77
N HIS A 80 5.82 9.04 -2.15
CA HIS A 80 6.44 8.37 -3.29
C HIS A 80 5.52 8.24 -4.51
N LEU A 81 4.23 8.35 -4.31
CA LEU A 81 3.25 8.21 -5.37
C LEU A 81 2.33 9.42 -5.45
#